data_b440dc2dc4dedd689d1202ed8778eab6
#
_entry.id   b440dc2dc4dedd689d1202ed8778eab6
#
_cell.length_a   1.000
_cell.length_b   1.000
_cell.length_c   1.000
_cell.angle_alpha   90.00
_cell.angle_beta   90.00
_cell.angle_gamma   90.00
#
_symmetry.space_group_name_H-M   'P 1'
#
loop_
_entity.id
_entity.type
_entity.pdbx_description
1 polymer ?
#
loop_
_entity_poly.entity_id
_entity_poly.type
_entity_poly.pdbx_seq_one_letter_code
_entity_poly.pdbx_strand_id
1 'polypeptide(L)'
;MKKNVVIFLVVALTLGAMVLIGGCRQPVPPKAIVRIVDTNKQPVENAMVIIKANNSDSAHTMVYFKDETKSVADTQYTKSDGVLEYEFKYESILKVEATKAADRQNPFVRRGMGVLVLENNKTTDVTIEINEQTVFN
;
A
#
# COMPACT_ATOMS: atom_id res chain seq x y z
N MET A 1 -53.05 24.47 22.56
CA MET A 1 -52.44 23.13 22.67
C MET A 1 -52.07 22.48 21.31
N LYS A 2 -52.95 22.48 20.31
CA LYS A 2 -52.66 21.86 18.99
C LYS A 2 -51.44 22.47 18.24
N LYS A 3 -51.23 23.78 18.33
CA LYS A 3 -50.14 24.49 17.63
C LYS A 3 -48.75 24.13 18.17
N ASN A 4 -48.63 23.93 19.49
CA ASN A 4 -47.37 23.57 20.11
C ASN A 4 -46.99 22.10 19.85
N VAL A 5 -47.96 21.20 19.72
CA VAL A 5 -47.73 19.79 19.37
C VAL A 5 -47.22 19.66 17.95
N VAL A 6 -47.75 20.46 17.01
CA VAL A 6 -47.24 20.44 15.61
C VAL A 6 -45.80 20.95 15.52
N ILE A 7 -45.43 21.99 16.26
CA ILE A 7 -44.06 22.52 16.30
C ILE A 7 -43.11 21.47 16.88
N PHE A 8 -43.48 20.77 17.95
CA PHE A 8 -42.68 19.70 18.53
C PHE A 8 -42.44 18.53 17.54
N LEU A 9 -43.50 18.16 16.79
CA LEU A 9 -43.42 17.09 15.79
C LEU A 9 -42.51 17.47 14.63
N VAL A 10 -42.52 18.70 14.15
CA VAL A 10 -41.68 19.19 13.07
C VAL A 10 -40.22 19.25 13.52
N VAL A 11 -39.95 19.74 14.75
CA VAL A 11 -38.56 19.78 15.30
C VAL A 11 -38.01 18.37 15.51
N ALA A 12 -38.83 17.44 16.01
CA ALA A 12 -38.41 16.04 16.18
C ALA A 12 -38.09 15.36 14.83
N LEU A 13 -38.88 15.66 13.78
CA LEU A 13 -38.67 15.12 12.44
C LEU A 13 -37.40 15.68 11.78
N THR A 14 -37.10 16.97 11.98
CA THR A 14 -35.89 17.59 11.44
C THR A 14 -34.62 17.13 12.16
N LEU A 15 -34.67 16.96 13.50
CA LEU A 15 -33.54 16.36 14.24
C LEU A 15 -33.31 14.91 13.83
N GLY A 16 -34.34 14.11 13.62
CA GLY A 16 -34.23 12.73 13.16
C GLY A 16 -33.64 12.61 11.76
N ALA A 17 -33.96 13.54 10.86
CA ALA A 17 -33.40 13.55 9.51
C ALA A 17 -31.88 13.89 9.49
N MET A 18 -31.38 14.73 10.40
CA MET A 18 -29.96 15.08 10.47
C MET A 18 -29.06 13.91 10.92
N VAL A 19 -29.60 12.99 11.72
CA VAL A 19 -28.81 11.82 12.19
C VAL A 19 -28.63 10.79 11.08
N LEU A 20 -29.51 10.75 10.09
CA LEU A 20 -29.43 9.81 8.96
C LEU A 20 -28.43 10.23 7.87
N ILE A 21 -27.94 11.47 7.88
CA ILE A 21 -26.97 11.99 6.89
C ILE A 21 -25.52 11.78 7.36
N GLY A 22 -25.30 11.33 8.58
CA GLY A 22 -24.00 10.86 9.08
C GLY A 22 -23.57 9.56 8.38
N GLY A 23 -23.50 9.55 7.04
CA GLY A 23 -23.17 8.37 6.25
C GLY A 23 -21.86 7.77 6.73
N CYS A 24 -21.86 6.47 6.99
CA CYS A 24 -20.71 5.66 7.22
C CYS A 24 -19.74 5.87 6.02
N ARG A 25 -18.72 6.71 6.17
CA ARG A 25 -17.68 6.85 5.16
C ARG A 25 -16.95 5.52 5.10
N GLN A 26 -17.06 4.82 3.98
CA GLN A 26 -16.22 3.67 3.74
C GLN A 26 -14.75 4.12 3.77
N PRO A 27 -13.89 3.40 4.49
CA PRO A 27 -12.46 3.71 4.49
C PRO A 27 -11.91 3.61 3.06
N VAL A 28 -11.06 4.56 2.70
CA VAL A 28 -10.36 4.52 1.40
C VAL A 28 -9.28 3.44 1.49
N PRO A 29 -9.22 2.53 0.51
CA PRO A 29 -8.20 1.49 0.46
C PRO A 29 -6.78 2.07 0.52
N PRO A 30 -5.84 1.37 1.18
CA PRO A 30 -4.46 1.83 1.31
C PRO A 30 -3.73 1.82 -0.03
N LYS A 31 -2.82 2.78 -0.18
CA LYS A 31 -1.92 2.88 -1.33
C LYS A 31 -0.48 2.81 -0.88
N ALA A 32 0.41 2.37 -1.77
CA ALA A 32 1.84 2.43 -1.53
C ALA A 32 2.61 2.91 -2.75
N ILE A 33 3.67 3.65 -2.49
CA ILE A 33 4.68 4.06 -3.46
C ILE A 33 6.00 3.43 -3.03
N VAL A 34 6.56 2.60 -3.89
CA VAL A 34 7.84 1.94 -3.65
C VAL A 34 8.88 2.55 -4.57
N ARG A 35 9.93 3.14 -3.99
CA ARG A 35 11.04 3.77 -4.73
C ARG A 35 12.29 2.92 -4.56
N ILE A 36 12.90 2.55 -5.67
CA ILE A 36 14.17 1.81 -5.66
C ILE A 36 15.28 2.75 -6.10
N VAL A 37 16.26 2.88 -5.23
CA VAL A 37 17.44 3.74 -5.45
C VAL A 37 18.72 2.96 -5.24
N ASP A 38 19.79 3.42 -5.88
CA ASP A 38 21.15 2.93 -5.62
C ASP A 38 21.78 3.62 -4.38
N THR A 39 23.03 3.30 -4.09
CA THR A 39 23.80 3.91 -3.00
C THR A 39 24.05 5.40 -3.17
N ASN A 40 23.94 5.93 -4.38
CA ASN A 40 24.02 7.36 -4.70
C ASN A 40 22.65 8.06 -4.69
N LYS A 41 21.59 7.35 -4.24
CA LYS A 41 20.20 7.83 -4.24
C LYS A 41 19.63 8.09 -5.64
N GLN A 42 20.22 7.51 -6.68
CA GLN A 42 19.70 7.59 -8.02
C GLN A 42 18.64 6.50 -8.26
N PRO A 43 17.58 6.80 -9.01
CA PRO A 43 16.54 5.81 -9.32
C PRO A 43 17.12 4.64 -10.12
N VAL A 44 16.66 3.44 -9.80
CA VAL A 44 17.11 2.22 -10.48
C VAL A 44 16.01 1.70 -11.39
N GLU A 45 16.26 1.75 -12.69
CA GLU A 45 15.40 1.19 -13.71
C GLU A 45 15.53 -0.34 -13.79
N ASN A 46 14.43 -1.02 -14.12
CA ASN A 46 14.37 -2.46 -14.35
C ASN A 46 14.93 -3.28 -13.15
N ALA A 47 14.64 -2.82 -11.93
CA ALA A 47 14.83 -3.60 -10.73
C ALA A 47 13.58 -4.47 -10.51
N MET A 48 13.78 -5.75 -10.27
CA MET A 48 12.71 -6.68 -9.89
C MET A 48 12.32 -6.42 -8.43
N VAL A 49 11.05 -6.13 -8.22
CA VAL A 49 10.47 -5.87 -6.90
C VAL A 49 9.42 -6.94 -6.60
N ILE A 50 9.59 -7.62 -5.48
CA ILE A 50 8.69 -8.65 -4.99
C ILE A 50 8.02 -8.14 -3.71
N ILE A 51 6.69 -8.10 -3.70
CA ILE A 51 5.90 -7.80 -2.51
C ILE A 51 5.25 -9.09 -2.01
N LYS A 52 5.45 -9.38 -0.74
CA LYS A 52 4.87 -10.56 -0.07
C LYS A 52 4.44 -10.22 1.36
N ALA A 53 3.57 -11.04 1.92
CA ALA A 53 3.20 -10.86 3.31
C ALA A 53 4.39 -11.03 4.26
N ASN A 54 4.42 -10.24 5.33
CA ASN A 54 5.52 -10.23 6.30
C ASN A 54 5.33 -11.29 7.40
N ASN A 55 4.87 -12.50 7.04
CA ASN A 55 4.73 -13.60 7.98
C ASN A 55 5.65 -14.75 7.61
N SER A 56 6.26 -15.37 8.63
CA SER A 56 7.08 -16.58 8.49
C SER A 56 6.26 -17.82 8.12
N ASP A 57 4.94 -17.78 8.32
CA ASP A 57 4.02 -18.84 7.95
C ASP A 57 3.33 -18.52 6.63
N SER A 58 4.04 -18.76 5.55
CA SER A 58 3.67 -18.35 4.20
C SER A 58 2.52 -19.13 3.57
N ALA A 59 2.04 -20.18 4.21
CA ALA A 59 1.02 -21.07 3.61
C ALA A 59 -0.36 -20.42 3.48
N HIS A 60 -0.66 -19.36 4.23
CA HIS A 60 -2.01 -18.77 4.31
C HIS A 60 -2.07 -17.26 4.13
N THR A 61 -0.95 -16.59 3.88
CA THR A 61 -0.90 -15.13 3.80
C THR A 61 -0.81 -14.66 2.38
N MET A 62 -1.86 -13.97 1.91
CA MET A 62 -1.94 -13.43 0.57
C MET A 62 -1.92 -11.90 0.61
N VAL A 63 -1.36 -11.32 -0.43
CA VAL A 63 -1.49 -9.90 -0.74
C VAL A 63 -2.78 -9.70 -1.53
N TYR A 64 -3.63 -8.79 -1.09
CA TYR A 64 -4.90 -8.45 -1.73
C TYR A 64 -4.83 -7.07 -2.35
N PHE A 65 -5.04 -7.00 -3.65
CA PHE A 65 -5.07 -5.75 -4.41
C PHE A 65 -6.49 -5.19 -4.53
N LYS A 66 -6.61 -3.93 -4.85
CA LYS A 66 -7.89 -3.22 -4.99
C LYS A 66 -8.78 -3.80 -6.08
N ASP A 67 -8.20 -4.32 -7.14
CA ASP A 67 -8.88 -4.94 -8.27
C ASP A 67 -9.40 -6.36 -8.00
N GLU A 68 -9.48 -6.76 -6.72
CA GLU A 68 -9.88 -8.08 -6.25
C GLU A 68 -8.86 -9.20 -6.54
N THR A 69 -7.75 -8.91 -7.19
CA THR A 69 -6.69 -9.92 -7.37
C THR A 69 -5.99 -10.21 -6.06
N LYS A 70 -5.49 -11.43 -5.92
CA LYS A 70 -4.73 -11.88 -4.75
C LYS A 70 -3.57 -12.76 -5.18
N SER A 71 -2.44 -12.64 -4.49
CA SER A 71 -1.25 -13.42 -4.76
C SER A 71 -0.48 -13.70 -3.47
N VAL A 72 0.25 -14.80 -3.42
CA VAL A 72 1.22 -15.06 -2.35
C VAL A 72 2.37 -14.06 -2.41
N ALA A 73 2.79 -13.72 -3.63
CA ALA A 73 3.78 -12.69 -3.92
C ALA A 73 3.45 -12.02 -5.25
N ASP A 74 3.60 -10.71 -5.32
CA ASP A 74 3.51 -9.94 -6.57
C ASP A 74 4.91 -9.52 -7.01
N THR A 75 5.17 -9.64 -8.31
CA THR A 75 6.48 -9.31 -8.90
C THR A 75 6.30 -8.31 -10.01
N GLN A 76 6.94 -7.14 -9.87
CA GLN A 76 6.95 -6.09 -10.88
C GLN A 76 8.39 -5.57 -11.12
N TYR A 77 8.56 -4.83 -12.19
CA TYR A 77 9.85 -4.21 -12.55
C TYR A 77 9.71 -2.69 -12.56
N THR A 78 10.68 -2.00 -11.95
CA THR A 78 10.71 -0.54 -11.95
C THR A 78 10.92 0.02 -13.35
N LYS A 79 10.29 1.18 -13.60
CA LYS A 79 10.53 2.00 -14.78
C LYS A 79 11.77 2.88 -14.59
N SER A 80 12.03 3.78 -15.54
CA SER A 80 13.18 4.70 -15.52
C SER A 80 13.24 5.62 -14.30
N ASP A 81 12.10 5.90 -13.67
CA ASP A 81 11.99 6.69 -12.45
C ASP A 81 12.23 5.89 -11.15
N GLY A 82 12.44 4.58 -11.26
CA GLY A 82 12.65 3.68 -10.13
C GLY A 82 11.42 3.49 -9.24
N VAL A 83 10.22 3.84 -9.70
CA VAL A 83 9.00 3.90 -8.88
C VAL A 83 7.99 2.84 -9.30
N LEU A 84 7.32 2.25 -8.31
CA LEU A 84 6.14 1.41 -8.46
C LEU A 84 5.03 1.91 -7.55
N GLU A 85 3.81 1.95 -8.07
CA GLU A 85 2.61 2.35 -7.33
C GLU A 85 1.66 1.16 -7.19
N TYR A 86 1.11 1.00 -5.97
CA TYR A 86 0.21 -0.09 -5.64
C TYR A 86 -1.04 0.43 -4.94
N GLU A 87 -2.18 -0.18 -5.21
CA GLU A 87 -3.42 -0.01 -4.47
C GLU A 87 -3.84 -1.36 -3.88
N PHE A 88 -3.94 -1.42 -2.55
CA PHE A 88 -4.29 -2.64 -1.83
C PHE A 88 -5.74 -2.60 -1.35
N LYS A 89 -6.33 -3.75 -1.05
CA LYS A 89 -7.70 -3.85 -0.57
C LYS A 89 -7.80 -3.68 0.95
N TYR A 90 -6.79 -4.14 1.68
CA TYR A 90 -6.80 -4.19 3.15
C TYR A 90 -5.53 -3.62 3.75
N GLU A 91 -5.65 -3.15 4.99
CA GLU A 91 -4.51 -2.87 5.86
C GLU A 91 -3.68 -4.13 6.07
N SER A 92 -2.36 -4.00 6.00
CA SER A 92 -1.46 -5.14 6.18
C SER A 92 -0.01 -4.66 6.37
N ILE A 93 0.84 -5.58 6.83
CA ILE A 93 2.29 -5.39 6.86
C ILE A 93 2.89 -6.32 5.82
N LEU A 94 3.55 -5.73 4.81
CA LEU A 94 4.11 -6.46 3.69
C LEU A 94 5.63 -6.29 3.67
N LYS A 95 6.33 -7.36 3.27
CA LYS A 95 7.76 -7.32 2.98
C LYS A 95 7.97 -7.00 1.51
N VAL A 96 8.91 -6.11 1.23
CA VAL A 96 9.33 -5.75 -0.12
C VAL A 96 10.78 -6.17 -0.31
N GLU A 97 11.05 -6.92 -1.35
CA GLU A 97 12.38 -7.33 -1.76
C GLU A 97 12.67 -6.76 -3.15
N ALA A 98 13.76 -6.04 -3.29
CA ALA A 98 14.19 -5.47 -4.55
C ALA A 98 15.51 -6.10 -5.00
N THR A 99 15.61 -6.48 -6.27
CA THR A 99 16.82 -7.06 -6.85
C THR A 99 17.09 -6.44 -8.22
N LYS A 100 18.30 -5.95 -8.43
CA LYS A 100 18.80 -5.58 -9.74
C LYS A 100 19.88 -6.60 -10.16
N ALA A 101 19.64 -7.27 -11.27
CA ALA A 101 20.61 -8.18 -11.86
C ALA A 101 21.88 -7.42 -12.27
N ALA A 102 22.99 -8.14 -12.33
CA ALA A 102 24.24 -7.63 -12.90
C ALA A 102 24.02 -7.15 -14.33
N ASP A 103 24.66 -6.07 -14.70
CA ASP A 103 24.63 -5.48 -16.03
C ASP A 103 26.03 -5.06 -16.49
N ARG A 104 26.16 -4.47 -17.69
CA ARG A 104 27.48 -4.06 -18.22
C ARG A 104 28.14 -2.93 -17.41
N GLN A 105 27.38 -2.12 -16.72
CA GLN A 105 27.84 -0.98 -15.93
C GLN A 105 28.16 -1.42 -14.50
N ASN A 106 27.45 -2.43 -14.01
CA ASN A 106 27.65 -2.98 -12.68
C ASN A 106 27.59 -4.51 -12.71
N PRO A 107 28.76 -5.21 -12.59
CA PRO A 107 28.83 -6.65 -12.72
C PRO A 107 28.29 -7.43 -11.52
N PHE A 108 27.79 -6.75 -10.49
CA PHE A 108 27.29 -7.36 -9.27
C PHE A 108 25.77 -7.28 -9.16
N VAL A 109 25.17 -8.32 -8.57
CA VAL A 109 23.74 -8.30 -8.19
C VAL A 109 23.56 -7.43 -6.97
N ARG A 110 22.66 -6.46 -7.04
CA ARG A 110 22.34 -5.56 -5.94
C ARG A 110 20.97 -5.90 -5.39
N ARG A 111 20.82 -5.89 -4.06
CA ARG A 111 19.59 -6.23 -3.36
C ARG A 111 19.26 -5.21 -2.29
N GLY A 112 17.97 -5.09 -1.99
CA GLY A 112 17.47 -4.27 -0.90
C GLY A 112 16.17 -4.84 -0.35
N MET A 113 15.86 -4.53 0.91
CA MET A 113 14.63 -4.95 1.58
C MET A 113 13.97 -3.77 2.27
N GLY A 114 12.65 -3.83 2.34
CA GLY A 114 11.84 -2.86 3.06
C GLY A 114 10.56 -3.49 3.61
N VAL A 115 9.86 -2.72 4.42
CA VAL A 115 8.56 -3.09 4.97
C VAL A 115 7.55 -2.00 4.63
N LEU A 116 6.40 -2.42 4.12
CA LEU A 116 5.23 -1.56 3.91
C LEU A 116 4.26 -1.78 5.06
N VAL A 117 3.91 -0.72 5.77
CA VAL A 117 2.82 -0.70 6.73
C VAL A 117 1.66 0.03 6.08
N LEU A 118 0.65 -0.73 5.69
CA LEU A 118 -0.52 -0.24 4.96
C LEU A 118 -1.65 0.10 5.94
N GLU A 119 -2.13 1.34 5.89
CA GLU A 119 -3.24 1.82 6.69
C GLU A 119 -4.31 2.45 5.79
N ASN A 120 -5.58 2.23 6.12
CA ASN A 120 -6.68 2.86 5.40
C ASN A 120 -6.58 4.39 5.41
N ASN A 121 -7.05 5.01 4.34
CA ASN A 121 -7.01 6.46 4.12
C ASN A 121 -5.58 7.05 4.03
N LYS A 122 -4.54 6.20 3.86
CA LYS A 122 -3.16 6.64 3.75
C LYS A 122 -2.48 6.12 2.50
N THR A 123 -1.50 6.89 2.03
CA THR A 123 -0.49 6.44 1.07
C THR A 123 0.83 6.27 1.81
N THR A 124 1.36 5.05 1.81
CA THR A 124 2.67 4.75 2.40
C THR A 124 3.74 4.91 1.32
N ASP A 125 4.78 5.69 1.60
CA ASP A 125 5.95 5.84 0.73
C ASP A 125 7.14 5.13 1.36
N VAL A 126 7.77 4.21 0.64
CA VAL A 126 8.97 3.51 1.09
C VAL A 126 10.07 3.62 0.04
N THR A 127 11.26 4.02 0.47
CA THR A 127 12.45 4.03 -0.37
C THR A 127 13.38 2.89 0.03
N ILE A 128 13.71 2.05 -0.93
CA ILE A 128 14.61 0.89 -0.75
C ILE A 128 15.90 1.16 -1.50
N GLU A 129 16.98 1.24 -0.74
CA GLU A 129 18.32 1.30 -1.31
C GLU A 129 18.82 -0.11 -1.61
N ILE A 130 19.24 -0.34 -2.83
CA ILE A 130 19.84 -1.62 -3.24
C ILE A 130 21.37 -1.52 -3.25
N ASN A 131 22.01 -2.55 -2.71
CA ASN A 131 23.46 -2.67 -2.66
C ASN A 131 23.90 -4.12 -2.85
N GLU A 132 25.22 -4.35 -2.93
CA GLU A 132 25.83 -5.67 -3.15
C GLU A 132 25.90 -6.52 -1.87
N GLN A 133 25.73 -5.91 -0.70
CA GLN A 133 25.91 -6.55 0.60
C GLN A 133 24.62 -7.13 1.17
N THR A 134 23.45 -6.71 0.66
CA THR A 134 22.15 -7.18 1.16
C THR A 134 21.90 -8.63 0.76
N VAL A 135 21.66 -9.48 1.73
CA VAL A 135 21.28 -10.89 1.54
C VAL A 135 19.85 -11.08 2.02
N PHE A 136 19.04 -11.79 1.24
CA PHE A 136 17.69 -12.18 1.66
C PHE A 136 17.77 -13.44 2.54
N ASN A 137 17.13 -13.35 3.70
CA ASN A 137 16.93 -14.49 4.62
C ASN A 137 15.54 -15.06 4.46
#